data_a653eec96b582b0910d04a36693d263d
#
_entry.id   a653eec96b582b0910d04a36693d263d
#
_cell.length_a   1.000
_cell.length_b   1.000
_cell.length_c   1.000
_cell.angle_alpha   90.00
_cell.angle_beta   90.00
_cell.angle_gamma   90.00
#
_symmetry.space_group_name_H-M   'P 1'
#
loop_
_entity.id
_entity.type
_entity.pdbx_description
1 polymer ?
#
loop_
_entity_poly.entity_id
_entity_poly.type
_entity_poly.pdbx_seq_one_letter_code
_entity_poly.pdbx_strand_id
1 'polypeptide(L)'
;MGQCVEQFHFHYNPNSDPTPDFPQAGVELKCTPLKELQDGSMVPKERLVLNIIDYIKEAKATFETSSFGKKNQWLLLMFYLHECGVPVVDLVFKIIRLWNFPEEDLKIIRDDWEKLHWKMANGHAHEISEGDTLYLGACPKGSKAGKEMRAQIDETAPLAQQRAYSLKPKYMSTIVLDSLMHPEMCDHLFLSKKKIEQIRKSASSIVHSIDEYQPNETFEELVERKFRPFYGCTVYEIESKVGTKITNKVKAVSHATICAILGVKTRKIKEFEKANLQQKSIRLEPNGNLKESMVFGQIKYNEIIHEDEWEDSVWYNTLTQRFFFVVFRKDENNDPKSSVLEKVFFWAMPPSDLELARIFWEDTKNKIKRGDFNHFIKCGDGNICHVRPKAKDSKDLMNTPFGPQKKKGYWLNREYILKIVNDNLK
;
A
#
# COMPACT_ATOMS: atom_id res chain seq x y z
N MET A 1 -25.23 4.33 2.86
CA MET A 1 -25.48 3.11 3.67
C MET A 1 -25.34 3.40 5.17
N GLY A 2 -24.22 3.97 5.70
CA GLY A 2 -24.04 4.21 7.14
C GLY A 2 -25.23 4.91 7.77
N GLN A 3 -25.59 6.11 7.29
CA GLN A 3 -26.74 6.87 7.78
C GLN A 3 -28.07 6.09 7.75
N CYS A 4 -28.26 5.23 6.74
CA CYS A 4 -29.47 4.38 6.69
C CYS A 4 -29.48 3.36 7.84
N VAL A 5 -28.33 2.77 8.16
CA VAL A 5 -28.20 1.82 9.27
C VAL A 5 -28.39 2.52 10.62
N GLU A 6 -27.77 3.69 10.80
CA GLU A 6 -27.94 4.52 12.00
C GLU A 6 -29.43 4.84 12.24
N GLN A 7 -30.09 5.34 11.21
CA GLN A 7 -31.47 5.84 11.32
C GLN A 7 -32.51 4.71 11.36
N PHE A 8 -32.42 3.72 10.47
CA PHE A 8 -33.49 2.73 10.30
C PHE A 8 -33.26 1.43 11.08
N HIS A 9 -32.03 1.08 11.39
CA HIS A 9 -31.72 -0.14 12.15
C HIS A 9 -31.46 0.15 13.63
N PHE A 10 -30.64 1.16 13.92
CA PHE A 10 -30.29 1.52 15.30
C PHE A 10 -31.15 2.64 15.88
N HIS A 11 -32.02 3.27 15.07
CA HIS A 11 -32.99 4.28 15.47
C HIS A 11 -32.40 5.53 16.16
N TYR A 12 -31.19 5.95 15.74
CA TYR A 12 -30.64 7.23 16.15
C TYR A 12 -30.37 8.16 14.96
N ASN A 13 -30.35 9.45 15.20
CA ASN A 13 -30.10 10.44 14.14
C ASN A 13 -28.61 10.53 13.84
N PRO A 14 -28.21 10.42 12.55
CA PRO A 14 -26.83 10.65 12.15
C PRO A 14 -26.32 12.00 12.63
N ASN A 15 -25.14 12.05 13.20
CA ASN A 15 -24.53 13.25 13.72
C ASN A 15 -23.02 13.32 13.36
N SER A 16 -22.38 14.42 13.69
CA SER A 16 -20.93 14.61 13.50
C SER A 16 -20.18 14.68 14.84
N ASP A 17 -20.70 14.01 15.86
CA ASP A 17 -20.11 13.98 17.18
C ASP A 17 -18.70 13.38 17.14
N PRO A 18 -17.73 13.93 17.89
CA PRO A 18 -16.39 13.38 17.99
C PRO A 18 -16.32 12.06 18.78
N THR A 19 -17.41 11.70 19.51
CA THR A 19 -17.51 10.42 20.24
C THR A 19 -17.90 9.26 19.33
N PRO A 20 -17.62 7.99 19.70
CA PRO A 20 -18.13 6.82 18.96
C PRO A 20 -19.65 6.80 18.86
N ASP A 21 -20.20 6.19 17.81
CA ASP A 21 -21.65 6.09 17.57
C ASP A 21 -22.42 5.40 18.71
N PHE A 22 -21.75 4.48 19.42
CA PHE A 22 -22.26 3.84 20.64
C PHE A 22 -21.38 4.20 21.83
N PRO A 23 -21.51 5.39 22.43
CA PRO A 23 -20.57 5.91 23.41
C PRO A 23 -20.44 5.04 24.67
N GLN A 24 -21.53 4.42 25.13
CA GLN A 24 -21.53 3.55 26.30
C GLN A 24 -20.72 2.26 26.09
N ALA A 25 -20.65 1.79 24.85
CA ALA A 25 -19.89 0.61 24.46
C ALA A 25 -18.49 0.96 23.90
N GLY A 26 -18.23 2.23 23.61
CA GLY A 26 -17.00 2.67 22.93
C GLY A 26 -16.86 2.17 21.50
N VAL A 27 -17.99 1.92 20.80
CA VAL A 27 -18.03 1.29 19.48
C VAL A 27 -18.43 2.31 18.41
N GLU A 28 -17.66 2.38 17.36
CA GLU A 28 -17.96 3.16 16.14
C GLU A 28 -18.53 2.27 15.05
N LEU A 29 -19.63 2.69 14.42
CA LEU A 29 -20.25 2.02 13.28
C LEU A 29 -19.59 2.42 11.97
N LYS A 30 -19.23 1.44 11.16
CA LYS A 30 -18.71 1.66 9.80
C LYS A 30 -19.35 0.70 8.80
N CYS A 31 -20.03 1.26 7.81
CA CYS A 31 -20.55 0.51 6.66
C CYS A 31 -19.60 0.67 5.47
N THR A 32 -19.20 -0.43 4.84
CA THR A 32 -18.24 -0.40 3.72
C THR A 32 -18.66 -1.38 2.62
N PRO A 33 -18.51 -1.00 1.32
CA PRO A 33 -18.91 -1.84 0.22
C PRO A 33 -17.90 -2.94 -0.07
N LEU A 34 -18.42 -4.13 -0.37
CA LEU A 34 -17.69 -5.22 -1.02
C LEU A 34 -17.94 -5.20 -2.52
N LYS A 35 -17.01 -5.75 -3.28
CA LYS A 35 -17.20 -6.16 -4.67
C LYS A 35 -16.84 -7.63 -4.83
N GLU A 36 -17.58 -8.31 -5.69
CA GLU A 36 -17.26 -9.67 -6.11
C GLU A 36 -16.30 -9.64 -7.31
N LEU A 37 -15.25 -10.45 -7.25
CA LEU A 37 -14.33 -10.64 -8.35
C LEU A 37 -14.82 -11.77 -9.28
N GLN A 38 -14.23 -11.88 -10.48
CA GLN A 38 -14.60 -12.90 -11.46
C GLN A 38 -14.46 -14.34 -10.96
N ASP A 39 -13.63 -14.57 -9.96
CA ASP A 39 -13.44 -15.89 -9.31
C ASP A 39 -14.39 -16.12 -8.13
N GLY A 40 -15.37 -15.23 -7.91
CA GLY A 40 -16.34 -15.30 -6.80
C GLY A 40 -15.78 -14.83 -5.46
N SER A 41 -14.54 -14.35 -5.40
CA SER A 41 -13.98 -13.83 -4.15
C SER A 41 -14.50 -12.43 -3.84
N MET A 42 -14.79 -12.20 -2.55
CA MET A 42 -15.22 -10.91 -2.02
C MET A 42 -14.02 -10.08 -1.57
N VAL A 43 -13.95 -8.83 -2.02
CA VAL A 43 -12.91 -7.88 -1.60
C VAL A 43 -13.53 -6.53 -1.28
N PRO A 44 -12.94 -5.71 -0.40
CA PRO A 44 -13.38 -4.33 -0.21
C PRO A 44 -13.32 -3.56 -1.53
N LYS A 45 -14.37 -2.81 -1.83
CA LYS A 45 -14.42 -1.97 -3.02
C LYS A 45 -13.53 -0.74 -2.89
N GLU A 46 -13.39 -0.23 -1.66
CA GLU A 46 -12.66 1.00 -1.34
C GLU A 46 -11.97 0.90 0.03
N ARG A 47 -11.18 1.92 0.39
CA ARG A 47 -10.64 2.09 1.74
C ARG A 47 -11.73 2.37 2.76
N LEU A 48 -11.50 2.05 4.02
CA LEU A 48 -12.39 2.46 5.10
C LEU A 48 -11.98 3.84 5.60
N VAL A 49 -12.81 4.84 5.32
CA VAL A 49 -12.65 6.18 5.89
C VAL A 49 -13.19 6.18 7.32
N LEU A 50 -12.38 6.68 8.26
CA LEU A 50 -12.71 6.72 9.68
C LEU A 50 -13.26 8.08 10.08
N ASN A 51 -12.39 9.06 10.31
CA ASN A 51 -12.78 10.40 10.75
C ASN A 51 -11.88 11.48 10.14
N ILE A 52 -12.43 12.67 9.96
CA ILE A 52 -11.71 13.83 9.42
C ILE A 52 -10.60 14.26 10.40
N ILE A 53 -9.45 14.66 9.86
CA ILE A 53 -8.29 15.15 10.60
C ILE A 53 -8.42 16.67 10.75
N ASP A 54 -8.48 17.13 11.99
CA ASP A 54 -8.29 18.53 12.36
C ASP A 54 -6.81 18.73 12.69
N TYR A 55 -6.03 19.28 11.78
CA TYR A 55 -4.57 19.37 11.89
C TYR A 55 -4.12 20.11 13.15
N ILE A 56 -4.86 21.16 13.58
CA ILE A 56 -4.50 21.96 14.76
C ILE A 56 -4.77 21.19 16.05
N LYS A 57 -5.87 20.44 16.13
CA LYS A 57 -6.19 19.63 17.29
C LYS A 57 -5.32 18.38 17.38
N GLU A 58 -5.16 17.68 16.25
CA GLU A 58 -4.32 16.48 16.19
C GLU A 58 -2.85 16.76 16.50
N ALA A 59 -2.30 17.91 16.07
CA ALA A 59 -0.93 18.31 16.38
C ALA A 59 -0.63 18.43 17.88
N LYS A 60 -1.65 18.57 18.72
CA LYS A 60 -1.54 18.70 20.20
C LYS A 60 -1.95 17.42 20.94
N ALA A 61 -2.41 16.42 20.24
CA ALA A 61 -2.93 15.19 20.83
C ALA A 61 -1.80 14.16 21.06
N THR A 62 -2.04 13.24 21.99
CA THR A 62 -1.35 11.93 22.02
C THR A 62 -2.17 10.91 21.24
N PHE A 63 -1.64 9.73 20.98
CA PHE A 63 -2.40 8.67 20.29
C PHE A 63 -3.73 8.40 20.98
N GLU A 64 -3.73 8.29 22.32
CA GLU A 64 -4.92 7.99 23.14
C GLU A 64 -5.93 9.15 23.16
N THR A 65 -5.46 10.39 23.09
CA THR A 65 -6.32 11.59 23.12
C THR A 65 -6.69 12.10 21.73
N SER A 66 -6.10 11.54 20.68
CA SER A 66 -6.41 11.87 19.28
C SER A 66 -7.85 11.51 18.90
N SER A 67 -8.34 12.12 17.85
CA SER A 67 -9.65 11.76 17.30
C SER A 67 -9.68 10.31 16.80
N PHE A 68 -8.54 9.80 16.32
CA PHE A 68 -8.41 8.39 15.93
C PHE A 68 -8.50 7.46 17.16
N GLY A 69 -7.66 7.68 18.17
CA GLY A 69 -7.57 6.82 19.35
C GLY A 69 -8.86 6.76 20.16
N LYS A 70 -9.57 7.90 20.28
CA LYS A 70 -10.85 7.95 21.01
C LYS A 70 -11.99 7.24 20.29
N LYS A 71 -12.04 7.35 18.96
CA LYS A 71 -13.22 6.96 18.19
C LYS A 71 -13.14 5.54 17.61
N ASN A 72 -11.94 5.02 17.40
CA ASN A 72 -11.76 3.80 16.58
C ASN A 72 -11.19 2.61 17.34
N GLN A 73 -11.31 2.53 18.67
CA GLN A 73 -10.85 1.39 19.46
C GLN A 73 -11.63 0.12 19.13
N TRP A 74 -12.95 0.25 19.00
CA TRP A 74 -13.85 -0.81 18.57
C TRP A 74 -14.66 -0.34 17.37
N LEU A 75 -14.68 -1.16 16.32
CA LEU A 75 -15.41 -0.89 15.08
C LEU A 75 -16.48 -1.95 14.86
N LEU A 76 -17.74 -1.55 14.77
CA LEU A 76 -18.78 -2.40 14.21
C LEU A 76 -18.73 -2.28 12.70
N LEU A 77 -18.04 -3.22 12.05
CA LEU A 77 -17.87 -3.25 10.61
C LEU A 77 -19.02 -4.01 9.95
N MET A 78 -19.77 -3.32 9.12
CA MET A 78 -20.87 -3.88 8.35
C MET A 78 -20.54 -3.80 6.85
N PHE A 79 -20.26 -4.95 6.24
CA PHE A 79 -19.89 -5.04 4.84
C PHE A 79 -21.10 -5.44 3.99
N TYR A 80 -21.45 -4.60 3.03
CA TYR A 80 -22.55 -4.85 2.08
C TYR A 80 -22.01 -5.10 0.67
N LEU A 81 -22.70 -5.96 -0.09
CA LEU A 81 -22.35 -6.17 -1.50
C LEU A 81 -22.82 -4.98 -2.33
N HIS A 82 -21.90 -4.34 -3.02
CA HIS A 82 -22.23 -3.26 -3.95
C HIS A 82 -22.69 -3.85 -5.28
N GLU A 83 -23.92 -3.55 -5.63
CA GLU A 83 -24.55 -3.90 -6.90
C GLU A 83 -24.93 -2.62 -7.66
N CYS A 84 -24.48 -2.54 -8.93
CA CYS A 84 -24.75 -1.36 -9.75
C CYS A 84 -26.24 -1.24 -10.07
N GLY A 85 -26.83 -0.05 -9.88
CA GLY A 85 -28.23 0.23 -10.15
C GLY A 85 -29.22 -0.23 -9.06
N VAL A 86 -28.75 -0.90 -8.02
CA VAL A 86 -29.59 -1.27 -6.86
C VAL A 86 -29.66 -0.08 -5.87
N PRO A 87 -30.85 0.31 -5.39
CA PRO A 87 -30.99 1.34 -4.36
C PRO A 87 -30.21 0.97 -3.09
N VAL A 88 -29.64 1.97 -2.43
CA VAL A 88 -28.78 1.76 -1.23
C VAL A 88 -29.49 0.97 -0.14
N VAL A 89 -30.80 1.17 0.05
CA VAL A 89 -31.61 0.50 1.08
C VAL A 89 -31.87 -0.98 0.78
N ASP A 90 -31.71 -1.40 -0.47
CA ASP A 90 -31.93 -2.79 -0.91
C ASP A 90 -30.63 -3.60 -0.97
N LEU A 91 -29.47 -2.96 -0.72
CA LEU A 91 -28.18 -3.63 -0.71
C LEU A 91 -28.02 -4.53 0.51
N VAL A 92 -27.53 -5.75 0.27
CA VAL A 92 -27.47 -6.81 1.29
C VAL A 92 -26.14 -6.79 2.04
N PHE A 93 -26.20 -6.77 3.38
CA PHE A 93 -25.04 -6.99 4.23
C PHE A 93 -24.61 -8.45 4.15
N LYS A 94 -23.30 -8.66 3.96
CA LYS A 94 -22.69 -10.00 3.81
C LYS A 94 -21.84 -10.40 5.01
N ILE A 95 -21.21 -9.41 5.67
CA ILE A 95 -20.37 -9.62 6.84
C ILE A 95 -20.72 -8.54 7.85
N ILE A 96 -20.94 -8.94 9.11
CA ILE A 96 -21.09 -8.04 10.25
C ILE A 96 -20.09 -8.50 11.31
N ARG A 97 -19.22 -7.60 11.73
CA ARG A 97 -18.15 -7.95 12.63
C ARG A 97 -17.82 -6.83 13.61
N LEU A 98 -17.80 -7.17 14.88
CA LEU A 98 -17.15 -6.33 15.88
C LEU A 98 -15.65 -6.59 15.81
N TRP A 99 -14.89 -5.53 15.53
CA TRP A 99 -13.45 -5.57 15.30
C TRP A 99 -12.72 -4.67 16.28
N ASN A 100 -11.67 -5.19 16.88
CA ASN A 100 -10.60 -4.42 17.49
C ASN A 100 -9.28 -4.80 16.81
N PHE A 101 -8.31 -3.91 16.84
CA PHE A 101 -7.02 -4.17 16.22
C PHE A 101 -6.24 -5.20 17.02
N PRO A 102 -5.71 -6.28 16.40
CA PRO A 102 -4.72 -7.15 17.02
C PRO A 102 -3.54 -6.32 17.52
N GLU A 103 -2.89 -6.75 18.60
CA GLU A 103 -1.84 -5.98 19.27
C GLU A 103 -0.67 -5.65 18.32
N GLU A 104 -0.24 -6.61 17.52
CA GLU A 104 0.81 -6.42 16.51
C GLU A 104 0.41 -5.42 15.43
N ASP A 105 -0.87 -5.41 15.03
CA ASP A 105 -1.39 -4.46 14.06
C ASP A 105 -1.54 -3.06 14.69
N LEU A 106 -2.00 -3.00 15.93
CA LEU A 106 -2.15 -1.74 16.67
C LEU A 106 -0.80 -1.05 16.86
N LYS A 107 0.28 -1.82 17.07
CA LYS A 107 1.64 -1.26 17.12
C LYS A 107 2.00 -0.55 15.81
N ILE A 108 1.76 -1.18 14.65
CA ILE A 108 2.04 -0.57 13.35
C ILE A 108 1.12 0.63 13.08
N ILE A 109 -0.16 0.55 13.46
CA ILE A 109 -1.12 1.66 13.34
C ILE A 109 -0.70 2.85 14.21
N ARG A 110 -0.16 2.60 15.41
CA ARG A 110 0.38 3.65 16.29
C ARG A 110 1.60 4.31 15.63
N ASP A 111 2.54 3.54 15.11
CA ASP A 111 3.70 4.06 14.39
C ASP A 111 3.29 4.91 13.17
N ASP A 112 2.27 4.46 12.45
CA ASP A 112 1.69 5.21 11.33
C ASP A 112 1.08 6.53 11.80
N TRP A 113 0.32 6.50 12.90
CA TRP A 113 -0.26 7.70 13.50
C TRP A 113 0.82 8.68 13.97
N GLU A 114 1.88 8.20 14.58
CA GLU A 114 3.00 9.04 15.05
C GLU A 114 3.73 9.73 13.89
N LYS A 115 3.92 9.03 12.74
CA LYS A 115 4.47 9.65 11.53
C LYS A 115 3.58 10.78 11.00
N LEU A 116 2.26 10.56 10.95
CA LEU A 116 1.31 11.59 10.54
C LEU A 116 1.27 12.74 11.55
N HIS A 117 1.26 12.43 12.85
CA HIS A 117 1.28 13.40 13.94
C HIS A 117 2.52 14.28 13.87
N TRP A 118 3.70 13.70 13.64
CA TRP A 118 4.93 14.46 13.51
C TRP A 118 4.82 15.52 12.40
N LYS A 119 4.30 15.15 11.23
CA LYS A 119 4.07 16.10 10.14
C LYS A 119 3.08 17.20 10.53
N MET A 120 2.00 16.86 11.21
CA MET A 120 1.01 17.84 11.67
C MET A 120 1.59 18.79 12.73
N ALA A 121 2.33 18.25 13.71
CA ALA A 121 2.92 19.02 14.79
C ALA A 121 4.05 19.97 14.35
N ASN A 122 4.69 19.68 13.21
CA ASN A 122 5.80 20.48 12.67
C ASN A 122 5.42 21.32 11.44
N GLY A 123 4.12 21.51 11.14
CA GLY A 123 3.68 22.34 10.02
C GLY A 123 3.88 21.71 8.64
N HIS A 124 4.07 20.39 8.55
CA HIS A 124 4.29 19.62 7.32
C HIS A 124 3.07 18.81 6.87
N ALA A 125 1.85 19.14 7.37
CA ALA A 125 0.66 18.39 6.98
C ALA A 125 0.36 18.45 5.46
N HIS A 126 0.81 19.50 4.77
CA HIS A 126 0.71 19.63 3.32
C HIS A 126 1.56 18.60 2.55
N GLU A 127 2.54 17.98 3.20
CA GLU A 127 3.42 16.95 2.66
C GLU A 127 2.94 15.53 2.95
N ILE A 128 1.79 15.37 3.62
CA ILE A 128 1.25 14.03 3.94
C ILE A 128 0.92 13.30 2.64
N SER A 129 1.47 12.10 2.50
CA SER A 129 1.25 11.21 1.35
C SER A 129 0.78 9.82 1.79
N GLU A 130 0.19 9.08 0.86
CA GLU A 130 -0.25 7.70 1.11
C GLU A 130 0.92 6.75 1.41
N GLY A 131 2.12 7.06 0.89
CA GLY A 131 3.34 6.28 1.10
C GLY A 131 4.01 6.46 2.46
N ASP A 132 3.58 7.42 3.28
CA ASP A 132 4.18 7.68 4.59
C ASP A 132 3.95 6.54 5.58
N THR A 133 2.88 5.79 5.40
CA THR A 133 2.32 4.86 6.40
C THR A 133 2.11 3.47 5.81
N LEU A 134 1.87 2.48 6.68
CA LEU A 134 1.69 1.07 6.30
C LEU A 134 0.21 0.64 6.32
N TYR A 135 -0.50 0.80 7.44
CA TYR A 135 -1.88 0.33 7.63
C TYR A 135 -2.88 1.48 7.75
N LEU A 136 -2.54 2.50 8.54
CA LEU A 136 -3.34 3.71 8.71
C LEU A 136 -2.89 4.76 7.70
N GLY A 137 -3.81 5.22 6.86
CA GLY A 137 -3.56 6.30 5.91
C GLY A 137 -4.27 7.59 6.29
N ALA A 138 -3.91 8.67 5.58
CA ALA A 138 -4.60 9.95 5.65
C ALA A 138 -5.08 10.31 4.23
N CYS A 139 -6.28 9.83 3.87
CA CYS A 139 -6.81 10.02 2.52
C CYS A 139 -7.38 11.43 2.32
N PRO A 140 -7.23 12.02 1.11
CA PRO A 140 -7.88 13.27 0.77
C PRO A 140 -9.41 13.21 0.96
N LYS A 141 -10.00 14.31 1.45
CA LYS A 141 -11.43 14.51 1.61
C LYS A 141 -11.84 15.87 1.04
N GLY A 142 -13.06 15.96 0.56
CA GLY A 142 -13.64 17.18 0.00
C GLY A 142 -14.30 16.96 -1.35
N SER A 143 -14.98 17.97 -1.88
CA SER A 143 -15.64 17.89 -3.19
C SER A 143 -14.64 17.88 -4.33
N LYS A 144 -14.96 17.22 -5.44
CA LYS A 144 -14.12 17.14 -6.65
C LYS A 144 -13.76 18.54 -7.24
N ALA A 145 -14.59 19.55 -7.00
CA ALA A 145 -14.47 20.88 -7.61
C ALA A 145 -13.52 21.85 -6.88
N GLY A 146 -13.13 21.56 -5.64
CA GLY A 146 -12.19 22.37 -4.88
C GLY A 146 -11.56 21.54 -3.79
N LYS A 147 -10.25 21.36 -3.85
CA LYS A 147 -9.51 20.73 -2.76
C LYS A 147 -9.73 21.62 -1.53
N GLU A 148 -10.56 21.17 -0.60
CA GLU A 148 -10.72 21.87 0.66
C GLU A 148 -9.38 21.93 1.37
N MET A 149 -8.91 23.15 1.61
CA MET A 149 -7.63 23.42 2.25
C MET A 149 -7.88 23.80 3.71
N ARG A 150 -6.97 23.38 4.60
CA ARG A 150 -7.04 23.62 6.05
C ARG A 150 -5.77 24.25 6.55
N ALA A 151 -5.93 25.14 7.55
CA ALA A 151 -4.79 25.70 8.26
C ALA A 151 -4.04 24.61 9.05
N GLN A 152 -2.76 24.85 9.26
CA GLN A 152 -1.88 24.03 10.08
C GLN A 152 -1.59 24.71 11.41
N ILE A 153 -0.91 24.02 12.34
CA ILE A 153 -0.51 24.59 13.61
C ILE A 153 0.51 25.72 13.44
N ASP A 154 1.38 25.62 12.44
CA ASP A 154 2.25 26.70 12.02
C ASP A 154 1.49 27.56 11.00
N GLU A 155 1.15 28.79 11.41
CA GLU A 155 0.42 29.74 10.58
C GLU A 155 1.21 30.22 9.34
N THR A 156 2.54 30.05 9.35
CA THR A 156 3.41 30.38 8.21
C THR A 156 3.52 29.27 7.20
N ALA A 157 3.13 28.05 7.55
CA ALA A 157 3.15 26.89 6.67
C ALA A 157 2.04 27.00 5.58
N PRO A 158 2.26 26.41 4.40
CA PRO A 158 1.22 26.32 3.37
C PRO A 158 -0.06 25.66 3.92
N LEU A 159 -1.23 26.05 3.38
CA LEU A 159 -2.46 25.31 3.68
C LEU A 159 -2.32 23.84 3.25
N ALA A 160 -2.84 22.92 4.05
CA ALA A 160 -2.83 21.49 3.76
C ALA A 160 -4.20 21.03 3.23
N GLN A 161 -4.20 20.09 2.29
CA GLN A 161 -5.43 19.48 1.78
C GLN A 161 -6.18 18.77 2.93
N GLN A 162 -7.51 18.97 3.02
CA GLN A 162 -8.32 18.26 3.99
C GLN A 162 -8.19 16.75 3.81
N ARG A 163 -7.92 16.04 4.91
CA ARG A 163 -7.77 14.59 4.93
C ARG A 163 -8.61 13.95 6.03
N ALA A 164 -8.81 12.65 5.89
CA ALA A 164 -9.40 11.81 6.93
C ALA A 164 -8.49 10.62 7.21
N TYR A 165 -8.44 10.16 8.46
CA TYR A 165 -7.87 8.86 8.78
C TYR A 165 -8.62 7.77 8.03
N SER A 166 -7.89 6.79 7.53
CA SER A 166 -8.49 5.68 6.79
C SER A 166 -7.66 4.40 6.94
N LEU A 167 -8.31 3.25 6.97
CA LEU A 167 -7.62 1.97 6.83
C LEU A 167 -7.40 1.69 5.34
N LYS A 168 -6.16 1.28 5.00
CA LYS A 168 -5.79 1.01 3.61
C LYS A 168 -6.55 -0.19 3.04
N PRO A 169 -6.83 -0.23 1.72
CA PRO A 169 -7.65 -1.28 1.10
C PRO A 169 -7.15 -2.70 1.35
N LYS A 170 -5.83 -2.90 1.39
CA LYS A 170 -5.25 -4.23 1.64
C LYS A 170 -5.39 -4.67 3.09
N TYR A 171 -5.27 -3.74 4.04
CA TYR A 171 -5.58 -4.03 5.42
C TYR A 171 -7.05 -4.46 5.58
N MET A 172 -7.97 -3.72 4.96
CA MET A 172 -9.39 -4.08 4.92
C MET A 172 -9.64 -5.44 4.27
N SER A 173 -8.90 -5.78 3.20
CA SER A 173 -8.98 -7.12 2.58
C SER A 173 -8.60 -8.24 3.55
N THR A 174 -7.69 -7.97 4.46
CA THR A 174 -7.30 -8.94 5.50
C THR A 174 -8.42 -9.15 6.51
N ILE A 175 -9.11 -8.07 6.93
CA ILE A 175 -10.28 -8.17 7.83
C ILE A 175 -11.40 -8.99 7.18
N VAL A 176 -11.70 -8.73 5.91
CA VAL A 176 -12.70 -9.50 5.15
C VAL A 176 -12.29 -10.97 5.06
N LEU A 177 -11.03 -11.24 4.71
CA LEU A 177 -10.53 -12.61 4.60
C LEU A 177 -10.60 -13.36 5.94
N ASP A 178 -10.19 -12.69 7.02
CA ASP A 178 -10.27 -13.25 8.37
C ASP A 178 -11.73 -13.54 8.75
N SER A 179 -12.65 -12.62 8.44
CA SER A 179 -14.09 -12.85 8.66
C SER A 179 -14.61 -14.07 7.89
N LEU A 180 -14.23 -14.23 6.63
CA LEU A 180 -14.61 -15.38 5.80
C LEU A 180 -14.01 -16.73 6.28
N MET A 181 -12.98 -16.68 7.12
CA MET A 181 -12.42 -17.88 7.77
C MET A 181 -13.17 -18.29 9.05
N HIS A 182 -14.10 -17.45 9.53
CA HIS A 182 -14.88 -17.64 10.74
C HIS A 182 -16.39 -17.72 10.37
N PRO A 183 -16.94 -18.93 10.14
CA PRO A 183 -18.33 -19.13 9.68
C PRO A 183 -19.38 -18.46 10.56
N GLU A 184 -19.10 -18.32 11.86
CA GLU A 184 -19.98 -17.66 12.83
C GLU A 184 -20.11 -16.14 12.61
N MET A 185 -19.25 -15.55 11.79
CA MET A 185 -19.24 -14.10 11.50
C MET A 185 -19.82 -13.76 10.13
N CYS A 186 -20.11 -14.77 9.31
CA CYS A 186 -20.53 -14.59 7.92
C CYS A 186 -21.70 -15.50 7.60
N ASP A 187 -22.84 -14.92 7.27
CA ASP A 187 -23.98 -15.69 6.80
C ASP A 187 -23.74 -16.12 5.33
N HIS A 188 -23.71 -17.45 5.10
CA HIS A 188 -23.59 -18.09 3.78
C HIS A 188 -22.34 -17.77 2.93
N LEU A 189 -21.32 -17.09 3.46
CA LEU A 189 -20.12 -16.68 2.72
C LEU A 189 -18.80 -17.29 3.21
N PHE A 190 -18.84 -18.37 3.93
CA PHE A 190 -17.63 -18.98 4.50
C PHE A 190 -16.79 -19.73 3.44
N LEU A 191 -15.49 -19.70 3.63
CA LEU A 191 -14.55 -20.47 2.83
C LEU A 191 -14.58 -21.96 3.23
N SER A 192 -14.39 -22.85 2.26
CA SER A 192 -14.23 -24.27 2.57
C SER A 192 -13.01 -24.53 3.45
N LYS A 193 -13.05 -25.56 4.31
CA LYS A 193 -11.93 -25.96 5.18
C LYS A 193 -10.61 -26.09 4.41
N LYS A 194 -10.64 -26.68 3.21
CA LYS A 194 -9.48 -26.83 2.34
C LYS A 194 -8.91 -25.46 1.92
N LYS A 195 -9.77 -24.50 1.60
CA LYS A 195 -9.35 -23.14 1.21
C LYS A 195 -8.76 -22.38 2.39
N ILE A 196 -9.37 -22.48 3.57
CA ILE A 196 -8.85 -21.90 4.82
C ILE A 196 -7.44 -22.40 5.11
N GLU A 197 -7.24 -23.73 5.02
CA GLU A 197 -5.93 -24.34 5.27
C GLU A 197 -4.88 -23.89 4.22
N GLN A 198 -5.26 -23.76 2.96
CA GLN A 198 -4.39 -23.21 1.91
C GLN A 198 -3.96 -21.77 2.22
N ILE A 199 -4.91 -20.93 2.66
CA ILE A 199 -4.64 -19.53 3.01
C ILE A 199 -3.69 -19.45 4.21
N ARG A 200 -3.98 -20.21 5.29
CA ARG A 200 -3.13 -20.27 6.50
C ARG A 200 -1.69 -20.70 6.18
N LYS A 201 -1.51 -21.63 5.24
CA LYS A 201 -0.19 -22.11 4.80
C LYS A 201 0.49 -21.17 3.80
N SER A 202 -0.23 -20.27 3.17
CA SER A 202 0.29 -19.44 2.06
C SER A 202 1.01 -18.18 2.49
N ALA A 203 0.85 -17.72 3.73
CA ALA A 203 1.46 -16.50 4.24
C ALA A 203 2.21 -16.77 5.55
N SER A 204 3.38 -16.16 5.68
CA SER A 204 4.21 -16.18 6.89
C SER A 204 4.21 -14.80 7.54
N SER A 205 4.35 -14.73 8.87
CA SER A 205 4.53 -13.49 9.63
C SER A 205 6.00 -13.26 9.92
N ILE A 206 6.44 -12.00 9.92
CA ILE A 206 7.78 -11.59 10.35
C ILE A 206 7.81 -11.43 11.87
N VAL A 207 6.71 -10.93 12.44
CA VAL A 207 6.54 -10.67 13.87
C VAL A 207 5.53 -11.67 14.43
N HIS A 208 5.89 -12.33 15.52
CA HIS A 208 5.06 -13.32 16.19
C HIS A 208 4.61 -12.88 17.59
N SER A 209 5.29 -11.88 18.17
CA SER A 209 4.96 -11.25 19.45
C SER A 209 5.42 -9.80 19.45
N ILE A 210 4.72 -8.95 20.18
CA ILE A 210 5.11 -7.55 20.42
C ILE A 210 6.47 -7.45 21.12
N ASP A 211 6.87 -8.47 21.88
CA ASP A 211 8.14 -8.55 22.59
C ASP A 211 9.37 -8.63 21.66
N GLU A 212 9.16 -8.89 20.36
CA GLU A 212 10.24 -8.87 19.37
C GLU A 212 10.74 -7.45 19.06
N TYR A 213 9.94 -6.43 19.38
CA TYR A 213 10.32 -5.03 19.18
C TYR A 213 11.24 -4.55 20.31
N GLN A 214 12.25 -3.76 19.93
CA GLN A 214 13.00 -2.98 20.89
C GLN A 214 12.17 -1.77 21.36
N PRO A 215 12.50 -1.14 22.52
CA PRO A 215 11.82 0.08 22.95
C PRO A 215 11.81 1.15 21.85
N ASN A 216 10.63 1.69 21.57
CA ASN A 216 10.38 2.70 20.53
C ASN A 216 10.73 2.28 19.08
N GLU A 217 11.01 1.01 18.85
CA GLU A 217 11.30 0.51 17.51
C GLU A 217 10.03 0.42 16.65
N THR A 218 10.06 0.95 15.45
CA THR A 218 9.00 0.80 14.45
C THR A 218 9.12 -0.54 13.72
N PHE A 219 8.04 -0.96 13.04
CA PHE A 219 8.07 -2.17 12.20
C PHE A 219 9.16 -2.10 11.11
N GLU A 220 9.36 -0.94 10.52
CA GLU A 220 10.39 -0.75 9.48
C GLU A 220 11.79 -0.93 10.06
N GLU A 221 12.06 -0.35 11.22
CA GLU A 221 13.34 -0.50 11.93
C GLU A 221 13.59 -1.94 12.40
N LEU A 222 12.54 -2.65 12.87
CA LEU A 222 12.63 -4.08 13.19
C LEU A 222 13.03 -4.90 11.97
N VAL A 223 12.39 -4.65 10.81
CA VAL A 223 12.76 -5.33 9.56
C VAL A 223 14.21 -5.02 9.19
N GLU A 224 14.60 -3.74 9.19
CA GLU A 224 15.98 -3.35 8.88
C GLU A 224 16.99 -3.97 9.86
N ARG A 225 16.69 -4.02 11.16
CA ARG A 225 17.51 -4.65 12.19
C ARG A 225 17.77 -6.13 11.90
N LYS A 226 16.77 -6.86 11.38
CA LYS A 226 16.93 -8.26 10.96
C LYS A 226 17.96 -8.42 9.81
N PHE A 227 18.14 -7.41 8.98
CA PHE A 227 19.09 -7.41 7.86
C PHE A 227 20.52 -6.94 8.25
N ARG A 228 20.65 -6.03 9.22
CA ARG A 228 21.93 -5.41 9.61
C ARG A 228 23.10 -6.39 9.80
N PRO A 229 22.93 -7.58 10.43
CA PRO A 229 24.03 -8.55 10.61
C PRO A 229 24.57 -9.16 9.31
N PHE A 230 23.86 -8.93 8.20
CA PHE A 230 24.17 -9.50 6.89
C PHE A 230 24.69 -8.46 5.89
N TYR A 231 24.77 -7.19 6.26
CA TYR A 231 25.35 -6.18 5.39
C TYR A 231 26.83 -6.49 5.12
N GLY A 232 27.25 -6.35 3.85
CA GLY A 232 28.56 -6.74 3.39
C GLY A 232 28.78 -8.25 3.18
N CYS A 233 27.80 -9.09 3.53
CA CYS A 233 27.88 -10.53 3.32
C CYS A 233 27.40 -10.91 1.92
N THR A 234 28.09 -11.88 1.32
CA THR A 234 27.63 -12.59 0.12
C THR A 234 26.41 -13.47 0.45
N VAL A 235 25.64 -13.85 -0.55
CA VAL A 235 24.52 -14.78 -0.36
C VAL A 235 25.02 -16.15 0.15
N TYR A 236 26.23 -16.59 -0.20
CA TYR A 236 26.87 -17.80 0.36
C TYR A 236 27.05 -17.68 1.87
N GLU A 237 27.62 -16.56 2.33
CA GLU A 237 27.83 -16.32 3.76
C GLU A 237 26.49 -16.20 4.52
N ILE A 238 25.48 -15.54 3.91
CA ILE A 238 24.14 -15.45 4.47
C ILE A 238 23.54 -16.86 4.61
N GLU A 239 23.62 -17.69 3.56
CA GLU A 239 23.15 -19.09 3.59
C GLU A 239 23.77 -19.86 4.75
N SER A 240 25.09 -19.71 4.95
CA SER A 240 25.81 -20.36 6.04
C SER A 240 25.35 -19.84 7.41
N LYS A 241 25.18 -18.53 7.58
CA LYS A 241 24.78 -17.90 8.85
C LYS A 241 23.34 -18.23 9.25
N VAL A 242 22.40 -18.26 8.29
CA VAL A 242 20.99 -18.58 8.57
C VAL A 242 20.69 -20.08 8.61
N GLY A 243 21.60 -20.93 8.14
CA GLY A 243 21.42 -22.37 8.11
C GLY A 243 20.33 -22.87 7.15
N THR A 244 19.92 -22.04 6.19
CA THR A 244 18.85 -22.34 5.23
C THR A 244 19.35 -22.27 3.81
N LYS A 245 19.23 -23.38 3.06
CA LYS A 245 19.71 -23.46 1.68
C LYS A 245 18.95 -22.49 0.76
N ILE A 246 19.71 -21.60 0.11
CA ILE A 246 19.20 -20.59 -0.83
C ILE A 246 19.38 -21.10 -2.26
N THR A 247 18.35 -20.90 -3.10
CA THR A 247 18.41 -21.27 -4.51
C THR A 247 19.47 -20.47 -5.27
N ASN A 248 20.15 -21.09 -6.24
CA ASN A 248 21.10 -20.42 -7.15
C ASN A 248 20.44 -19.89 -8.43
N LYS A 249 19.09 -19.98 -8.57
CA LYS A 249 18.39 -19.44 -9.73
C LYS A 249 18.40 -17.91 -9.71
N VAL A 250 19.02 -17.28 -10.71
CA VAL A 250 19.22 -15.82 -10.84
C VAL A 250 17.95 -14.99 -10.54
N LYS A 251 16.80 -15.44 -11.01
CA LYS A 251 15.51 -14.73 -10.79
C LYS A 251 14.91 -14.92 -9.40
N ALA A 252 15.42 -15.87 -8.61
CA ALA A 252 14.82 -16.25 -7.34
C ALA A 252 15.76 -16.05 -6.14
N VAL A 253 17.07 -15.93 -6.37
CA VAL A 253 18.09 -15.86 -5.31
C VAL A 253 17.84 -14.69 -4.34
N SER A 254 17.68 -13.47 -4.84
CA SER A 254 17.49 -12.30 -3.99
C SER A 254 16.25 -12.45 -3.09
N HIS A 255 15.14 -12.93 -3.66
CA HIS A 255 13.92 -13.14 -2.89
C HIS A 255 14.06 -14.27 -1.87
N ALA A 256 14.71 -15.38 -2.24
CA ALA A 256 14.98 -16.48 -1.32
C ALA A 256 15.91 -16.05 -0.16
N THR A 257 16.89 -15.19 -0.44
CA THR A 257 17.75 -14.57 0.58
C THR A 257 16.93 -13.71 1.55
N ILE A 258 16.04 -12.87 1.04
CA ILE A 258 15.17 -12.05 1.86
C ILE A 258 14.30 -12.93 2.78
N CYS A 259 13.66 -13.97 2.23
CA CYS A 259 12.86 -14.90 3.03
C CYS A 259 13.70 -15.62 4.11
N ALA A 260 14.92 -16.03 3.79
CA ALA A 260 15.81 -16.69 4.73
C ALA A 260 16.20 -15.76 5.89
N ILE A 261 16.57 -14.51 5.61
CA ILE A 261 16.92 -13.50 6.64
C ILE A 261 15.73 -13.18 7.52
N LEU A 262 14.53 -13.03 6.93
CA LEU A 262 13.30 -12.74 7.69
C LEU A 262 12.73 -13.96 8.43
N GLY A 263 13.25 -15.16 8.21
CA GLY A 263 12.75 -16.39 8.83
C GLY A 263 11.39 -16.83 8.28
N VAL A 264 10.99 -16.39 7.08
CA VAL A 264 9.70 -16.68 6.48
C VAL A 264 9.79 -17.80 5.43
N LYS A 265 8.77 -18.68 5.41
CA LYS A 265 8.75 -19.86 4.52
C LYS A 265 8.15 -19.59 3.15
N THR A 266 7.40 -18.50 2.99
CA THR A 266 6.64 -18.19 1.78
C THR A 266 6.92 -16.77 1.30
N ARG A 267 6.60 -16.54 0.02
CA ARG A 267 6.72 -15.21 -0.59
C ARG A 267 5.68 -14.21 -0.11
N LYS A 268 4.58 -14.71 0.48
CA LYS A 268 3.52 -13.87 1.02
C LYS A 268 3.82 -13.61 2.49
N ILE A 269 4.25 -12.42 2.78
CA ILE A 269 4.53 -11.93 4.12
C ILE A 269 3.28 -11.16 4.57
N LYS A 270 2.67 -11.56 5.69
CA LYS A 270 1.40 -11.02 6.15
C LYS A 270 1.45 -9.49 6.31
N GLU A 271 2.48 -8.99 6.95
CA GLU A 271 2.64 -7.55 7.21
C GLU A 271 2.82 -6.77 5.89
N PHE A 272 3.56 -7.31 4.94
CA PHE A 272 3.75 -6.69 3.63
C PHE A 272 2.46 -6.71 2.79
N GLU A 273 1.71 -7.82 2.84
CA GLU A 273 0.41 -7.92 2.16
C GLU A 273 -0.60 -6.94 2.75
N LYS A 274 -0.68 -6.83 4.10
CA LYS A 274 -1.54 -5.87 4.80
C LYS A 274 -1.21 -4.42 4.42
N ALA A 275 0.08 -4.09 4.34
CA ALA A 275 0.57 -2.77 3.97
C ALA A 275 0.48 -2.48 2.46
N ASN A 276 0.19 -3.48 1.62
CA ASN A 276 0.39 -3.40 0.16
C ASN A 276 1.82 -2.96 -0.21
N LEU A 277 2.80 -3.42 0.56
CA LEU A 277 4.18 -3.00 0.44
C LEU A 277 4.81 -3.59 -0.82
N GLN A 278 5.49 -2.75 -1.59
CA GLN A 278 6.18 -3.16 -2.80
C GLN A 278 7.63 -3.57 -2.50
N GLN A 279 7.86 -4.86 -2.32
CA GLN A 279 9.23 -5.37 -2.20
C GLN A 279 9.93 -5.38 -3.56
N LYS A 280 11.08 -4.74 -3.67
CA LYS A 280 11.90 -4.67 -4.88
C LYS A 280 13.37 -4.95 -4.56
N SER A 281 13.97 -5.89 -5.28
CA SER A 281 15.41 -6.14 -5.22
C SER A 281 16.13 -5.33 -6.29
N ILE A 282 17.14 -4.57 -5.91
CA ILE A 282 17.99 -3.78 -6.79
C ILE A 282 19.35 -4.46 -6.86
N ARG A 283 19.86 -4.66 -8.06
CA ARG A 283 21.15 -5.31 -8.29
C ARG A 283 22.09 -4.36 -8.98
N LEU A 284 22.97 -3.75 -8.21
CA LEU A 284 24.05 -2.90 -8.71
C LEU A 284 25.11 -3.76 -9.43
N GLU A 285 25.72 -3.20 -10.44
CA GLU A 285 26.92 -3.78 -11.06
C GLU A 285 28.10 -3.65 -10.10
N PRO A 286 29.24 -4.35 -10.33
CA PRO A 286 30.43 -4.25 -9.48
C PRO A 286 30.93 -2.82 -9.29
N ASN A 287 30.80 -1.98 -10.32
CA ASN A 287 31.17 -0.55 -10.28
C ASN A 287 30.12 0.36 -9.62
N GLY A 288 29.08 -0.18 -9.02
CA GLY A 288 28.03 0.57 -8.35
C GLY A 288 26.94 1.15 -9.26
N ASN A 289 27.04 1.01 -10.58
CA ASN A 289 26.03 1.48 -11.52
C ASN A 289 24.80 0.55 -11.57
N LEU A 290 23.68 1.06 -12.09
CA LEU A 290 22.48 0.28 -12.33
C LEU A 290 22.19 0.16 -13.83
N LYS A 291 22.13 -1.08 -14.34
CA LYS A 291 21.84 -1.33 -15.76
C LYS A 291 20.34 -1.28 -16.10
N GLU A 292 19.51 -1.73 -15.19
CA GLU A 292 18.10 -2.00 -15.47
C GLU A 292 17.19 -0.93 -14.83
N SER A 293 16.23 -0.43 -15.62
CA SER A 293 15.11 0.35 -15.10
C SER A 293 14.13 -0.56 -14.36
N MET A 294 13.35 -0.01 -13.44
CA MET A 294 12.40 -0.77 -12.63
C MET A 294 11.04 -0.86 -13.31
N VAL A 295 10.58 -2.10 -13.54
CA VAL A 295 9.29 -2.35 -14.18
C VAL A 295 8.16 -2.37 -13.15
N PHE A 296 7.01 -1.83 -13.58
CA PHE A 296 5.74 -1.90 -12.86
C PHE A 296 4.65 -2.59 -13.69
N GLY A 297 3.41 -2.23 -13.45
CA GLY A 297 2.26 -2.79 -14.13
C GLY A 297 2.25 -2.59 -15.64
N GLN A 298 1.42 -3.36 -16.30
CA GLN A 298 1.10 -3.16 -17.70
C GLN A 298 0.11 -2.01 -17.84
N ILE A 299 0.29 -1.16 -18.87
CA ILE A 299 -0.68 -0.13 -19.24
C ILE A 299 -1.88 -0.81 -19.88
N LYS A 300 -3.03 -0.66 -19.26
CA LYS A 300 -4.30 -1.15 -19.79
C LYS A 300 -4.96 -0.04 -20.59
N TYR A 301 -4.74 -0.04 -21.89
CA TYR A 301 -5.11 1.05 -22.80
C TYR A 301 -6.59 1.45 -22.72
N ASN A 302 -7.48 0.49 -22.55
CA ASN A 302 -8.93 0.76 -22.44
C ASN A 302 -9.35 1.26 -21.05
N GLU A 303 -8.52 1.08 -20.01
CA GLU A 303 -8.82 1.55 -18.66
C GLU A 303 -8.29 2.97 -18.45
N ILE A 304 -7.03 3.24 -18.85
CA ILE A 304 -6.39 4.54 -18.64
C ILE A 304 -7.14 5.71 -19.30
N ILE A 305 -7.79 5.50 -20.42
CA ILE A 305 -8.55 6.55 -21.10
C ILE A 305 -9.79 7.01 -20.32
N HIS A 306 -10.26 6.20 -19.37
CA HIS A 306 -11.37 6.46 -18.47
C HIS A 306 -10.94 6.84 -17.05
N GLU A 307 -9.64 6.91 -16.77
CA GLU A 307 -9.12 7.47 -15.52
C GLU A 307 -9.26 9.00 -15.57
N ASP A 308 -10.27 9.57 -14.92
CA ASP A 308 -10.50 11.01 -14.99
C ASP A 308 -9.53 11.78 -14.10
N GLU A 309 -9.31 11.32 -12.88
CA GLU A 309 -8.47 11.97 -11.88
C GLU A 309 -7.15 11.22 -11.70
N TRP A 310 -6.07 11.97 -11.47
CA TRP A 310 -4.74 11.41 -11.19
C TRP A 310 -4.73 10.52 -9.96
N GLU A 311 -5.37 10.97 -8.89
CA GLU A 311 -5.43 10.27 -7.59
C GLU A 311 -6.17 8.93 -7.64
N ASP A 312 -7.05 8.75 -8.63
CA ASP A 312 -7.77 7.50 -8.87
C ASP A 312 -7.04 6.57 -9.84
N SER A 313 -5.99 7.06 -10.50
CA SER A 313 -5.27 6.31 -11.53
C SER A 313 -4.52 5.10 -10.98
N VAL A 314 -4.39 4.06 -11.81
CA VAL A 314 -3.59 2.88 -11.47
C VAL A 314 -2.12 3.26 -11.23
N TRP A 315 -1.61 4.26 -11.94
CA TRP A 315 -0.21 4.68 -11.80
C TRP A 315 0.04 5.42 -10.48
N TYR A 316 -0.83 6.36 -10.11
CA TYR A 316 -0.80 7.00 -8.79
C TYR A 316 -0.87 5.97 -7.66
N ASN A 317 -1.86 5.09 -7.70
CA ASN A 317 -2.04 4.04 -6.70
C ASN A 317 -0.85 3.08 -6.61
N THR A 318 -0.05 2.95 -7.67
CA THR A 318 1.18 2.15 -7.67
C THR A 318 2.35 2.91 -7.03
N LEU A 319 2.53 4.19 -7.38
CA LEU A 319 3.66 4.99 -6.93
C LEU A 319 3.53 5.48 -5.48
N THR A 320 2.31 5.64 -5.00
CA THR A 320 2.04 6.06 -3.60
C THR A 320 2.09 4.92 -2.59
N GLN A 321 2.41 3.70 -3.02
CA GLN A 321 2.69 2.61 -2.09
C GLN A 321 4.03 2.80 -1.40
N ARG A 322 4.17 2.19 -0.22
CA ARG A 322 5.46 2.09 0.45
C ARG A 322 6.32 1.03 -0.25
N PHE A 323 7.58 1.33 -0.48
CA PHE A 323 8.54 0.40 -1.09
C PHE A 323 9.52 -0.11 -0.04
N PHE A 324 9.83 -1.40 -0.13
CA PHE A 324 10.93 -2.02 0.59
C PHE A 324 12.01 -2.41 -0.43
N PHE A 325 13.08 -1.65 -0.47
CA PHE A 325 14.22 -1.89 -1.35
C PHE A 325 15.26 -2.74 -0.66
N VAL A 326 15.73 -3.76 -1.38
CA VAL A 326 16.84 -4.62 -0.95
C VAL A 326 17.92 -4.54 -2.00
N VAL A 327 19.07 -3.96 -1.64
CA VAL A 327 20.14 -3.63 -2.56
C VAL A 327 21.23 -4.71 -2.47
N PHE A 328 21.52 -5.32 -3.59
CA PHE A 328 22.63 -6.24 -3.77
C PHE A 328 23.63 -5.66 -4.76
N ARG A 329 24.93 -5.93 -4.56
CA ARG A 329 26.00 -5.67 -5.53
C ARG A 329 26.42 -6.99 -6.14
N LYS A 330 26.47 -7.09 -7.46
CA LYS A 330 26.96 -8.25 -8.19
C LYS A 330 28.46 -8.37 -8.04
N ASP A 331 28.96 -9.60 -8.14
CA ASP A 331 30.38 -9.86 -8.38
C ASP A 331 30.73 -9.74 -9.87
N GLU A 332 32.02 -9.75 -10.19
CA GLU A 332 32.52 -9.66 -11.56
C GLU A 332 32.13 -10.87 -12.42
N ASN A 333 31.96 -12.04 -11.81
CA ASN A 333 31.60 -13.28 -12.49
C ASN A 333 30.12 -13.48 -12.72
N ASN A 334 29.26 -12.54 -12.22
CA ASN A 334 27.79 -12.65 -12.25
C ASN A 334 27.23 -13.92 -11.58
N ASP A 335 27.95 -14.53 -10.62
CA ASP A 335 27.36 -15.59 -9.81
C ASP A 335 26.32 -14.99 -8.85
N PRO A 336 25.06 -15.45 -8.93
CA PRO A 336 23.99 -14.89 -8.12
C PRO A 336 24.24 -14.98 -6.61
N LYS A 337 24.95 -16.02 -6.14
CA LYS A 337 25.26 -16.21 -4.73
C LYS A 337 26.51 -15.48 -4.23
N SER A 338 27.37 -15.05 -5.14
CA SER A 338 28.49 -14.16 -4.82
C SER A 338 28.06 -12.69 -4.69
N SER A 339 26.80 -12.38 -5.01
CA SER A 339 26.27 -11.02 -4.81
C SER A 339 26.25 -10.66 -3.32
N VAL A 340 26.71 -9.45 -3.02
CA VAL A 340 26.81 -8.91 -1.67
C VAL A 340 25.54 -8.15 -1.31
N LEU A 341 24.97 -8.35 -0.13
CA LEU A 341 23.89 -7.55 0.42
C LEU A 341 24.47 -6.21 0.92
N GLU A 342 24.10 -5.11 0.27
CA GLU A 342 24.58 -3.77 0.61
C GLU A 342 23.77 -3.15 1.74
N LYS A 343 22.46 -3.02 1.55
CA LYS A 343 21.55 -2.37 2.47
C LYS A 343 20.10 -2.71 2.16
N VAL A 344 19.24 -2.52 3.13
CA VAL A 344 17.78 -2.45 2.91
C VAL A 344 17.27 -1.12 3.44
N PHE A 345 16.18 -0.63 2.87
CA PHE A 345 15.50 0.58 3.35
C PHE A 345 14.06 0.64 2.85
N PHE A 346 13.24 1.36 3.62
CA PHE A 346 11.87 1.70 3.20
C PHE A 346 11.86 3.07 2.53
N TRP A 347 11.06 3.19 1.49
CA TRP A 347 10.99 4.41 0.70
C TRP A 347 9.56 4.71 0.22
N ALA A 348 9.21 5.98 0.18
CA ALA A 348 8.00 6.49 -0.47
C ALA A 348 8.41 7.55 -1.51
N MET A 349 7.68 7.62 -2.63
CA MET A 349 7.94 8.64 -3.62
C MET A 349 7.60 10.03 -3.07
N PRO A 350 8.54 10.99 -3.11
CA PRO A 350 8.29 12.36 -2.67
C PRO A 350 7.16 13.03 -3.46
N PRO A 351 6.41 13.98 -2.86
CA PRO A 351 5.34 14.70 -3.54
C PRO A 351 5.79 15.42 -4.82
N SER A 352 7.00 15.99 -4.83
CA SER A 352 7.60 16.61 -6.03
C SER A 352 7.76 15.63 -7.20
N ASP A 353 8.16 14.40 -6.89
CA ASP A 353 8.39 13.38 -7.90
C ASP A 353 7.07 12.74 -8.35
N LEU A 354 6.06 12.69 -7.46
CA LEU A 354 4.69 12.31 -7.82
C LEU A 354 4.09 13.30 -8.83
N GLU A 355 4.40 14.60 -8.71
CA GLU A 355 3.95 15.59 -9.68
C GLU A 355 4.59 15.38 -11.07
N LEU A 356 5.89 15.03 -11.12
CA LEU A 356 6.54 14.65 -12.38
C LEU A 356 5.91 13.40 -12.99
N ALA A 357 5.54 12.43 -12.14
CA ALA A 357 4.86 11.21 -12.58
C ALA A 357 3.42 11.49 -13.05
N ARG A 358 2.73 12.51 -12.49
CA ARG A 358 1.42 12.96 -12.95
C ARG A 358 1.49 13.52 -14.37
N ILE A 359 2.44 14.40 -14.64
CA ILE A 359 2.67 14.97 -15.98
C ILE A 359 2.95 13.86 -17.00
N PHE A 360 3.77 12.87 -16.64
CA PHE A 360 4.06 11.71 -17.47
C PHE A 360 2.79 10.86 -17.73
N TRP A 361 1.95 10.65 -16.73
CA TRP A 361 0.69 9.89 -16.87
C TRP A 361 -0.29 10.62 -17.79
N GLU A 362 -0.44 11.94 -17.64
CA GLU A 362 -1.30 12.77 -18.50
C GLU A 362 -0.85 12.72 -19.96
N ASP A 363 0.45 12.85 -20.22
CA ASP A 363 1.01 12.71 -21.56
C ASP A 363 0.71 11.34 -22.16
N THR A 364 0.93 10.28 -21.39
CA THR A 364 0.67 8.90 -21.81
C THR A 364 -0.82 8.68 -22.12
N LYS A 365 -1.71 9.11 -21.25
CA LYS A 365 -3.17 9.03 -21.41
C LYS A 365 -3.65 9.79 -22.65
N ASN A 366 -3.16 11.01 -22.84
CA ASN A 366 -3.55 11.86 -23.97
C ASN A 366 -3.07 11.29 -25.32
N LYS A 367 -1.89 10.66 -25.36
CA LYS A 367 -1.40 9.97 -26.55
C LYS A 367 -2.28 8.74 -26.89
N ILE A 368 -2.64 7.94 -25.89
CA ILE A 368 -3.52 6.80 -26.09
C ILE A 368 -4.92 7.23 -26.55
N LYS A 369 -5.48 8.31 -25.99
CA LYS A 369 -6.78 8.88 -26.42
C LYS A 369 -6.78 9.31 -27.90
N ARG A 370 -5.63 9.70 -28.43
CA ARG A 370 -5.46 10.13 -29.85
C ARG A 370 -4.99 9.01 -30.78
N GLY A 371 -4.81 7.78 -30.25
CA GLY A 371 -4.29 6.64 -31.05
C GLY A 371 -2.79 6.69 -31.32
N ASP A 372 -2.04 7.53 -30.62
CA ASP A 372 -0.59 7.61 -30.74
C ASP A 372 0.10 6.63 -29.80
N PHE A 373 0.44 5.45 -30.29
CA PHE A 373 1.14 4.41 -29.55
C PHE A 373 2.65 4.36 -29.80
N ASN A 374 3.20 5.30 -30.58
CA ASN A 374 4.61 5.27 -31.02
C ASN A 374 5.49 6.34 -30.32
N HIS A 375 4.91 7.44 -29.86
CA HIS A 375 5.66 8.59 -29.35
C HIS A 375 5.58 8.74 -27.83
N PHE A 376 5.48 7.62 -27.09
CA PHE A 376 5.58 7.67 -25.63
C PHE A 376 6.96 8.14 -25.17
N ILE A 377 7.01 8.72 -23.99
CA ILE A 377 8.27 9.09 -23.32
C ILE A 377 9.14 7.84 -23.16
N LYS A 378 10.39 7.96 -23.63
CA LYS A 378 11.40 6.88 -23.62
C LYS A 378 12.41 7.08 -22.49
N CYS A 379 13.20 6.05 -22.22
CA CYS A 379 14.22 6.08 -21.15
C CYS A 379 15.26 7.21 -21.32
N GLY A 380 15.56 7.61 -22.56
CA GLY A 380 16.54 8.67 -22.87
C GLY A 380 16.00 10.11 -22.81
N ASP A 381 14.71 10.30 -22.54
CA ASP A 381 14.07 11.63 -22.62
C ASP A 381 14.22 12.45 -21.32
N GLY A 382 15.04 11.98 -20.36
CA GLY A 382 15.36 12.73 -19.13
C GLY A 382 14.25 12.75 -18.07
N ASN A 383 13.18 11.95 -18.22
CA ASN A 383 12.08 11.88 -17.27
C ASN A 383 12.33 10.77 -16.23
N ILE A 384 11.72 10.88 -15.03
CA ILE A 384 11.80 9.83 -14.00
C ILE A 384 11.05 8.57 -14.39
N CYS A 385 10.03 8.70 -15.24
CA CYS A 385 9.20 7.61 -15.75
C CYS A 385 9.35 7.47 -17.28
N HIS A 386 9.12 6.27 -17.80
CA HIS A 386 9.05 6.02 -19.23
C HIS A 386 8.16 4.81 -19.56
N VAL A 387 7.80 4.68 -20.85
CA VAL A 387 7.03 3.56 -21.37
C VAL A 387 7.95 2.63 -22.17
N ARG A 388 7.90 1.33 -21.89
CA ARG A 388 8.62 0.30 -22.66
C ARG A 388 7.72 -0.86 -23.02
N PRO A 389 8.06 -1.63 -24.08
CA PRO A 389 7.39 -2.88 -24.41
C PRO A 389 7.40 -3.85 -23.22
N LYS A 390 6.25 -4.49 -22.99
CA LYS A 390 6.06 -5.55 -21.97
C LYS A 390 5.41 -6.79 -22.59
N ALA A 391 5.30 -6.82 -23.91
CA ALA A 391 4.84 -7.98 -24.67
C ALA A 391 5.87 -9.11 -24.60
N LYS A 392 5.41 -10.35 -24.52
CA LYS A 392 6.26 -11.54 -24.53
C LYS A 392 6.88 -11.77 -25.91
N ASP A 393 6.11 -11.51 -26.95
CA ASP A 393 6.49 -11.66 -28.36
C ASP A 393 5.70 -10.67 -29.25
N SER A 394 5.84 -10.79 -30.57
CA SER A 394 5.16 -9.92 -31.54
C SER A 394 3.64 -10.13 -31.60
N LYS A 395 3.15 -11.26 -31.12
CA LYS A 395 1.72 -11.64 -31.14
C LYS A 395 1.01 -11.27 -29.83
N ASP A 396 1.76 -10.91 -28.78
CA ASP A 396 1.21 -10.53 -27.48
C ASP A 396 0.67 -9.09 -27.54
N LEU A 397 -0.53 -8.97 -28.08
CA LEU A 397 -1.22 -7.71 -28.33
C LEU A 397 -2.34 -7.46 -27.30
N MET A 398 -2.77 -6.21 -27.20
CA MET A 398 -3.96 -5.79 -26.46
C MET A 398 -4.88 -5.03 -27.40
N ASN A 399 -6.17 -5.33 -27.36
CA ASN A 399 -7.17 -4.61 -28.13
C ASN A 399 -7.33 -3.18 -27.61
N THR A 400 -7.45 -2.23 -28.53
CA THR A 400 -7.72 -0.82 -28.27
C THR A 400 -8.82 -0.33 -29.22
N PRO A 401 -9.43 0.84 -29.00
CA PRO A 401 -10.35 1.45 -29.96
C PRO A 401 -9.72 1.70 -31.34
N PHE A 402 -8.38 1.74 -31.42
CA PHE A 402 -7.61 1.98 -32.65
C PHE A 402 -6.98 0.70 -33.21
N GLY A 403 -7.51 -0.48 -32.85
CA GLY A 403 -6.98 -1.78 -33.24
C GLY A 403 -5.98 -2.37 -32.24
N PRO A 404 -5.49 -3.61 -32.52
CA PRO A 404 -4.56 -4.29 -31.63
C PRO A 404 -3.20 -3.59 -31.51
N GLN A 405 -2.72 -3.38 -30.30
CA GLN A 405 -1.45 -2.73 -30.01
C GLN A 405 -0.55 -3.60 -29.14
N LYS A 406 0.78 -3.48 -29.30
CA LYS A 406 1.76 -4.17 -28.46
C LYS A 406 1.61 -3.76 -27.01
N LYS A 407 1.60 -4.74 -26.11
CA LYS A 407 1.57 -4.47 -24.66
C LYS A 407 2.79 -3.68 -24.22
N LYS A 408 2.56 -2.61 -23.49
CA LYS A 408 3.57 -1.76 -22.89
C LYS A 408 3.32 -1.63 -21.39
N GLY A 409 4.31 -1.19 -20.66
CA GLY A 409 4.22 -1.01 -19.21
C GLY A 409 4.92 0.26 -18.76
N TYR A 410 4.62 0.62 -17.51
CA TYR A 410 5.26 1.71 -16.80
C TYR A 410 6.60 1.27 -16.21
N TRP A 411 7.59 2.17 -16.29
CA TRP A 411 8.94 1.95 -15.76
C TRP A 411 9.42 3.21 -15.04
N LEU A 412 10.15 3.03 -13.94
CA LEU A 412 10.99 4.09 -13.36
C LEU A 412 12.40 3.98 -13.96
N ASN A 413 12.98 5.11 -14.29
CA ASN A 413 14.30 5.19 -14.89
C ASN A 413 15.39 4.69 -13.95
N ARG A 414 16.40 4.01 -14.50
CA ARG A 414 17.53 3.49 -13.73
C ARG A 414 18.33 4.60 -13.03
N GLU A 415 18.49 5.77 -13.68
CA GLU A 415 19.17 6.94 -13.11
C GLU A 415 18.42 7.45 -11.86
N TYR A 416 17.08 7.49 -11.93
CA TYR A 416 16.25 7.86 -10.80
C TYR A 416 16.34 6.84 -9.65
N ILE A 417 16.28 5.54 -9.98
CA ILE A 417 16.45 4.46 -8.98
C ILE A 417 17.86 4.51 -8.36
N LEU A 418 18.89 4.75 -9.18
CA LEU A 418 20.28 4.86 -8.68
C LEU A 418 20.43 6.05 -7.73
N LYS A 419 19.81 7.19 -8.03
CA LYS A 419 19.77 8.35 -7.13
C LYS A 419 19.15 7.97 -5.78
N ILE A 420 17.96 7.31 -5.79
CA ILE A 420 17.31 6.84 -4.56
C ILE A 420 18.25 5.93 -3.75
N VAL A 421 18.90 4.98 -4.41
CA VAL A 421 19.85 4.07 -3.76
C VAL A 421 21.01 4.84 -3.14
N ASN A 422 21.65 5.74 -3.89
CA ASN A 422 22.82 6.50 -3.41
C ASN A 422 22.47 7.43 -2.24
N ASP A 423 21.26 8.01 -2.24
CA ASP A 423 20.79 8.87 -1.14
C ASP A 423 20.55 8.07 0.16
N ASN A 424 20.27 6.75 0.04
CA ASN A 424 20.01 5.86 1.16
C ASN A 424 21.21 4.96 1.54
N LEU A 425 22.24 4.84 0.72
CA LEU A 425 23.48 4.09 1.06
C LEU A 425 24.43 4.91 1.95
N LYS A 426 24.26 6.22 1.98
CA LYS A 426 25.00 7.12 2.92
C LYS A 426 24.48 6.90 4.33
#